data_5a69ba1da839ee924e9480e202b78e08
#
_entry.id   5a69ba1da839ee924e9480e202b78e08
#
_cell.length_a   1.000
_cell.length_b   1.000
_cell.length_c   1.000
_cell.angle_alpha   90.00
_cell.angle_beta   90.00
_cell.angle_gamma   90.00
#
_symmetry.space_group_name_H-M   'P 1'
#
loop_
_entity.id
_entity.type
_entity.pdbx_description
1 polymer ?
#
loop_
_entity_poly.entity_id
_entity_poly.type
_entity_poly.pdbx_seq_one_letter_code
_entity_poly.pdbx_strand_id
1 'polypeptide(L)'
;MSICLSICSGRFVSVVDTESWSWFNFVYFYAVAFSLYFFITFLVQLLLTGIFNIFKLRKTVIVLSLLLDAVILILFLADTFVFNQFRLHINLAMLEMTFLGGGQIVSFSPKMLIEIFGLSAACVAAAVLCVFLAVKLNKSKRFAVTTFVFSLLLLIITNGIHGFAFATHKQNYVEVSEMLPLNKPLTFSKLLIKTGILTKEEVYSTELPGNGKNKKMNYPLHPLVCKKNGEDFNILFLFVDSLRADMLDKEYMPNTYEISKEGIVFKDHISGGINTRHGIFTLFTGLPGSYWFKALSTKTPSILVQALEQRGYSIGAFTGAGLTMPEFNQTIFAGVKDLRLSSKGNNVIERDLDAIRDFEKWAEEKKIKGRFLVLSS
;
A
#
# COMPACT_ATOMS: atom_id res chain seq x y z
N MET A 1 21.61 -6.30 17.72
CA MET A 1 20.30 -6.62 17.12
C MET A 1 19.91 -5.64 15.99
N SER A 2 19.61 -4.37 16.26
CA SER A 2 19.18 -3.37 15.26
C SER A 2 20.12 -3.25 14.06
N ILE A 3 21.43 -3.33 14.26
CA ILE A 3 22.41 -3.31 13.16
C ILE A 3 22.21 -4.53 12.26
N CYS A 4 22.01 -5.72 12.83
CA CYS A 4 21.75 -6.93 12.05
C CYS A 4 20.47 -6.79 11.21
N LEU A 5 19.38 -6.29 11.81
CA LEU A 5 18.13 -6.05 11.10
C LEU A 5 18.30 -5.02 9.97
N SER A 6 19.05 -3.95 10.21
CA SER A 6 19.32 -2.94 9.18
C SER A 6 20.14 -3.49 8.02
N ILE A 7 21.12 -4.36 8.28
CA ILE A 7 21.89 -5.03 7.24
C ILE A 7 21.00 -5.98 6.44
N CYS A 8 20.19 -6.79 7.14
CA CYS A 8 19.24 -7.70 6.49
C CYS A 8 18.20 -6.96 5.64
N SER A 9 17.86 -5.72 6.00
CA SER A 9 16.93 -4.88 5.22
C SER A 9 17.43 -4.61 3.80
N GLY A 10 18.73 -4.67 3.55
CA GLY A 10 19.30 -4.55 2.21
C GLY A 10 18.72 -5.56 1.20
N ARG A 11 18.18 -6.70 1.67
CA ARG A 11 17.48 -7.66 0.81
C ARG A 11 16.18 -7.13 0.22
N PHE A 12 15.50 -6.20 0.86
CA PHE A 12 14.32 -5.54 0.29
C PHE A 12 14.69 -4.66 -0.89
N VAL A 13 15.85 -4.01 -0.84
CA VAL A 13 16.36 -3.14 -1.92
C VAL A 13 16.74 -3.95 -3.16
N SER A 14 17.23 -5.19 -3.00
CA SER A 14 17.71 -6.01 -4.12
C SER A 14 16.64 -6.38 -5.16
N VAL A 15 15.37 -6.16 -4.85
CA VAL A 15 14.22 -6.54 -5.70
C VAL A 15 13.43 -5.34 -6.21
N VAL A 16 13.88 -4.14 -5.90
CA VAL A 16 13.29 -2.88 -6.35
C VAL A 16 14.19 -2.28 -7.42
N ASP A 17 13.58 -1.64 -8.40
CA ASP A 17 14.32 -0.88 -9.38
C ASP A 17 14.97 0.34 -8.71
N THR A 18 16.29 0.29 -8.57
CA THR A 18 17.09 1.34 -7.94
C THR A 18 17.84 2.20 -8.95
N GLU A 19 17.57 2.07 -10.25
CA GLU A 19 18.26 2.89 -11.28
C GLU A 19 18.05 4.39 -11.07
N SER A 20 16.89 4.76 -10.55
CA SER A 20 16.57 6.16 -10.21
C SER A 20 17.10 6.64 -8.85
N TRP A 21 17.68 5.73 -8.05
CA TRP A 21 18.14 6.05 -6.69
C TRP A 21 19.49 6.77 -6.71
N SER A 22 19.52 7.91 -6.04
CA SER A 22 20.77 8.58 -5.69
C SER A 22 21.40 7.94 -4.44
N TRP A 23 22.67 8.22 -4.18
CA TRP A 23 23.33 7.81 -2.94
C TRP A 23 22.55 8.23 -1.67
N PHE A 24 21.90 9.39 -1.71
CA PHE A 24 21.07 9.87 -0.60
C PHE A 24 19.86 8.97 -0.31
N ASN A 25 19.28 8.32 -1.30
CA ASN A 25 18.17 7.38 -1.09
C ASN A 25 18.64 6.16 -0.31
N PHE A 26 19.83 5.64 -0.59
CA PHE A 26 20.41 4.52 0.17
C PHE A 26 20.70 4.92 1.62
N VAL A 27 21.31 6.10 1.83
CA VAL A 27 21.56 6.62 3.20
C VAL A 27 20.23 6.79 3.95
N TYR A 28 19.23 7.34 3.31
CA TYR A 28 17.89 7.50 3.89
C TYR A 28 17.27 6.16 4.25
N PHE A 29 17.32 5.18 3.35
CA PHE A 29 16.82 3.83 3.59
C PHE A 29 17.44 3.21 4.86
N TYR A 30 18.75 3.19 4.96
CA TYR A 30 19.43 2.63 6.14
C TYR A 30 19.24 3.46 7.41
N ALA A 31 19.06 4.77 7.28
CA ALA A 31 18.71 5.63 8.42
C ALA A 31 17.31 5.32 8.96
N VAL A 32 16.32 5.12 8.08
CA VAL A 32 14.98 4.67 8.46
C VAL A 32 15.03 3.29 9.11
N ALA A 33 15.68 2.31 8.47
CA ALA A 33 15.80 0.96 8.99
C ALA A 33 16.46 0.93 10.36
N PHE A 34 17.61 1.60 10.52
CA PHE A 34 18.33 1.64 11.79
C PHE A 34 17.51 2.30 12.89
N SER A 35 16.95 3.49 12.65
CA SER A 35 16.19 4.21 13.67
C SER A 35 14.93 3.45 14.10
N LEU A 36 14.20 2.88 13.16
CA LEU A 36 12.99 2.10 13.42
C LEU A 36 13.30 0.85 14.25
N TYR A 37 14.24 0.02 13.77
CA TYR A 37 14.54 -1.25 14.44
C TYR A 37 15.29 -1.05 15.75
N PHE A 38 16.10 0.00 15.88
CA PHE A 38 16.68 0.36 17.17
C PHE A 38 15.59 0.74 18.18
N PHE A 39 14.65 1.57 17.77
CA PHE A 39 13.56 2.01 18.65
C PHE A 39 12.68 0.82 19.09
N ILE A 40 12.27 -0.05 18.17
CA ILE A 40 11.45 -1.22 18.48
C ILE A 40 12.21 -2.19 19.40
N THR A 41 13.44 -2.56 19.03
CA THR A 41 14.23 -3.51 19.83
C THR A 41 14.58 -2.93 21.20
N PHE A 42 14.85 -1.63 21.28
CA PHE A 42 15.10 -0.95 22.56
C PHE A 42 13.89 -0.99 23.49
N LEU A 43 12.68 -0.68 22.96
CA LEU A 43 11.44 -0.76 23.77
C LEU A 43 11.17 -2.17 24.27
N VAL A 44 11.32 -3.16 23.41
CA VAL A 44 11.11 -4.57 23.75
C VAL A 44 12.10 -4.99 24.85
N GLN A 45 13.38 -4.67 24.70
CA GLN A 45 14.39 -5.00 25.70
C GLN A 45 14.21 -4.21 27.02
N LEU A 46 13.75 -2.95 26.94
CA LEU A 46 13.42 -2.15 28.09
C LEU A 46 12.27 -2.76 28.92
N LEU A 47 11.21 -3.19 28.25
CA LEU A 47 10.08 -3.86 28.91
C LEU A 47 10.52 -5.18 29.54
N LEU A 48 11.28 -5.99 28.83
CA LEU A 48 11.76 -7.28 29.31
C LEU A 48 12.69 -7.11 30.52
N THR A 49 13.66 -6.19 30.43
CA THR A 49 14.57 -5.91 31.55
C THR A 49 13.86 -5.25 32.72
N GLY A 50 12.88 -4.36 32.46
CA GLY A 50 12.09 -3.69 33.50
C GLY A 50 11.31 -4.69 34.33
N ILE A 51 10.56 -5.59 33.68
CA ILE A 51 9.73 -6.62 34.35
C ILE A 51 10.62 -7.56 35.21
N PHE A 52 11.66 -8.12 34.60
CA PHE A 52 12.45 -9.16 35.29
C PHE A 52 13.48 -8.63 36.29
N ASN A 53 13.90 -7.34 36.17
CA ASN A 53 14.73 -6.72 37.21
C ASN A 53 14.02 -6.59 38.56
N ILE A 54 12.67 -6.43 38.55
CA ILE A 54 11.88 -6.42 39.79
C ILE A 54 12.10 -7.71 40.57
N PHE A 55 12.21 -8.83 39.87
CA PHE A 55 12.42 -10.16 40.47
C PHE A 55 13.90 -10.56 40.57
N LYS A 56 14.86 -9.68 40.24
CA LYS A 56 16.32 -9.95 40.25
C LYS A 56 16.74 -11.18 39.40
N LEU A 57 16.00 -11.53 38.35
CA LEU A 57 16.18 -12.72 37.53
C LEU A 57 17.10 -12.44 36.30
N ARG A 58 18.34 -12.00 36.54
CA ARG A 58 19.29 -11.59 35.47
C ARG A 58 19.56 -12.72 34.47
N LYS A 59 19.70 -13.99 34.89
CA LYS A 59 19.94 -15.11 33.95
C LYS A 59 18.73 -15.33 33.03
N THR A 60 17.52 -15.23 33.58
CA THR A 60 16.28 -15.35 32.80
C THR A 60 16.16 -14.24 31.76
N VAL A 61 16.52 -13.00 32.09
CA VAL A 61 16.57 -11.89 31.12
C VAL A 61 17.46 -12.22 29.93
N ILE A 62 18.69 -12.72 30.21
CA ILE A 62 19.64 -13.07 29.14
C ILE A 62 19.08 -14.16 28.22
N VAL A 63 18.50 -15.22 28.80
CA VAL A 63 17.91 -16.32 28.00
C VAL A 63 16.72 -15.85 27.19
N LEU A 64 15.81 -15.07 27.79
CA LEU A 64 14.63 -14.54 27.08
C LEU A 64 15.03 -13.53 26.00
N SER A 65 16.02 -12.68 26.25
CA SER A 65 16.55 -11.78 25.22
C SER A 65 17.12 -12.55 24.03
N LEU A 66 17.87 -13.63 24.31
CA LEU A 66 18.41 -14.49 23.25
C LEU A 66 17.31 -15.13 22.40
N LEU A 67 16.32 -15.73 23.04
CA LEU A 67 15.20 -16.37 22.37
C LEU A 67 14.42 -15.36 21.53
N LEU A 68 14.12 -14.20 22.10
CA LEU A 68 13.39 -13.15 21.42
C LEU A 68 14.17 -12.58 20.22
N ASP A 69 15.46 -12.31 20.39
CA ASP A 69 16.32 -11.83 19.32
C ASP A 69 16.42 -12.83 18.16
N ALA A 70 16.52 -14.13 18.48
CA ALA A 70 16.53 -15.18 17.47
C ALA A 70 15.19 -15.26 16.71
N VAL A 71 14.06 -15.23 17.41
CA VAL A 71 12.72 -15.24 16.80
C VAL A 71 12.52 -14.03 15.91
N ILE A 72 12.89 -12.83 16.37
CA ILE A 72 12.76 -11.60 15.57
C ILE A 72 13.60 -11.70 14.30
N LEU A 73 14.85 -12.16 14.37
CA LEU A 73 15.70 -12.31 13.18
C LEU A 73 15.16 -13.35 12.20
N ILE A 74 14.64 -14.47 12.69
CA ILE A 74 14.04 -15.51 11.83
C ILE A 74 12.79 -14.98 11.14
N LEU A 75 11.87 -14.33 11.88
CA LEU A 75 10.66 -13.74 11.29
C LEU A 75 10.98 -12.64 10.29
N PHE A 76 11.96 -11.79 10.61
CA PHE A 76 12.40 -10.74 9.71
C PHE A 76 12.99 -11.30 8.41
N LEU A 77 13.80 -12.33 8.51
CA LEU A 77 14.37 -13.01 7.36
C LEU A 77 13.28 -13.70 6.52
N ALA A 78 12.33 -14.39 7.17
CA ALA A 78 11.17 -14.95 6.48
C ALA A 78 10.37 -13.88 5.72
N ASP A 79 10.17 -12.71 6.34
CA ASP A 79 9.52 -11.59 5.68
C ASP A 79 10.28 -11.09 4.45
N THR A 80 11.63 -11.10 4.46
CA THR A 80 12.40 -10.75 3.25
C THR A 80 12.15 -11.71 2.09
N PHE A 81 11.95 -13.00 2.36
CA PHE A 81 11.62 -13.98 1.32
C PHE A 81 10.21 -13.74 0.76
N VAL A 82 9.24 -13.54 1.65
CA VAL A 82 7.86 -13.26 1.27
C VAL A 82 7.79 -11.97 0.44
N PHE A 83 8.45 -10.92 0.89
CA PHE A 83 8.47 -9.65 0.16
C PHE A 83 9.15 -9.77 -1.21
N ASN A 84 10.25 -10.53 -1.31
CA ASN A 84 10.92 -10.75 -2.58
C ASN A 84 10.03 -11.44 -3.61
N GLN A 85 9.17 -12.36 -3.16
CA GLN A 85 8.28 -13.11 -4.03
C GLN A 85 6.97 -12.38 -4.34
N PHE A 86 6.36 -11.75 -3.34
CA PHE A 86 5.00 -11.24 -3.42
C PHE A 86 4.89 -9.71 -3.33
N ARG A 87 5.97 -8.99 -3.03
CA ARG A 87 5.97 -7.53 -2.76
C ARG A 87 5.04 -7.11 -1.62
N LEU A 88 4.77 -8.02 -0.71
CA LEU A 88 3.96 -7.82 0.48
C LEU A 88 4.72 -8.32 1.70
N HIS A 89 4.56 -7.64 2.83
CA HIS A 89 5.06 -8.11 4.12
C HIS A 89 4.13 -9.16 4.72
N ILE A 90 4.69 -10.03 5.57
CA ILE A 90 3.90 -11.02 6.30
C ILE A 90 2.83 -10.30 7.12
N ASN A 91 1.58 -10.67 6.90
CA ASN A 91 0.42 -10.15 7.61
C ASN A 91 -0.45 -11.30 8.15
N LEU A 92 -1.44 -10.94 8.98
CA LEU A 92 -2.30 -11.94 9.63
C LEU A 92 -3.05 -12.81 8.60
N ALA A 93 -3.54 -12.22 7.52
CA ALA A 93 -4.26 -12.95 6.48
C ALA A 93 -3.36 -14.01 5.80
N MET A 94 -2.10 -13.68 5.52
CA MET A 94 -1.14 -14.66 4.98
C MET A 94 -0.86 -15.80 5.98
N LEU A 95 -0.76 -15.49 7.27
CA LEU A 95 -0.60 -16.50 8.30
C LEU A 95 -1.84 -17.41 8.42
N GLU A 96 -3.02 -16.82 8.40
CA GLU A 96 -4.29 -17.57 8.38
C GLU A 96 -4.36 -18.49 7.16
N MET A 97 -4.08 -18.00 5.97
CA MET A 97 -4.06 -18.82 4.75
C MET A 97 -3.04 -19.96 4.82
N THR A 98 -1.85 -19.70 5.39
CA THR A 98 -0.79 -20.70 5.49
C THR A 98 -1.11 -21.78 6.53
N PHE A 99 -1.62 -21.40 7.70
CA PHE A 99 -1.84 -22.33 8.81
C PHE A 99 -3.25 -22.92 8.86
N LEU A 100 -4.28 -22.18 8.47
CA LEU A 100 -5.67 -22.63 8.50
C LEU A 100 -6.14 -23.19 7.15
N GLY A 101 -5.46 -22.87 6.05
CA GLY A 101 -5.76 -23.37 4.69
C GLY A 101 -5.34 -24.83 4.41
N GLY A 102 -5.06 -25.64 5.44
CA GLY A 102 -4.80 -27.07 5.32
C GLY A 102 -3.48 -27.47 4.67
N GLY A 103 -2.50 -26.58 4.60
CA GLY A 103 -1.14 -26.91 4.09
C GLY A 103 -1.04 -27.13 2.58
N GLN A 104 -2.12 -26.94 1.83
CA GLN A 104 -2.12 -27.15 0.37
C GLN A 104 -1.56 -25.95 -0.42
N ILE A 105 -1.42 -24.78 0.21
CA ILE A 105 -1.05 -23.53 -0.45
C ILE A 105 0.45 -23.35 -0.56
N VAL A 106 1.24 -23.91 0.35
CA VAL A 106 2.70 -23.76 0.37
C VAL A 106 3.39 -25.13 0.36
N SER A 107 4.00 -25.49 -0.74
CA SER A 107 4.86 -26.66 -0.83
C SER A 107 6.34 -26.24 -0.74
N PHE A 108 7.08 -26.81 0.21
CA PHE A 108 8.51 -26.54 0.37
C PHE A 108 9.32 -27.62 -0.35
N SER A 109 10.16 -27.21 -1.29
CA SER A 109 11.13 -28.14 -1.89
C SER A 109 12.22 -28.52 -0.87
N PRO A 110 12.86 -29.71 -0.98
CA PRO A 110 13.95 -30.09 -0.09
C PRO A 110 15.11 -29.08 -0.06
N LYS A 111 15.41 -28.46 -1.19
CA LYS A 111 16.42 -27.39 -1.29
C LYS A 111 16.02 -26.17 -0.47
N MET A 112 14.77 -25.75 -0.55
CA MET A 112 14.23 -24.61 0.19
C MET A 112 14.25 -24.88 1.70
N LEU A 113 13.97 -26.11 2.14
CA LEU A 113 14.07 -26.51 3.55
C LEU A 113 15.50 -26.38 4.06
N ILE A 114 16.50 -26.85 3.31
CA ILE A 114 17.92 -26.73 3.67
C ILE A 114 18.33 -25.26 3.82
N GLU A 115 17.89 -24.41 2.89
CA GLU A 115 18.14 -22.96 2.96
C GLU A 115 17.49 -22.32 4.19
N ILE A 116 16.23 -22.65 4.48
CA ILE A 116 15.51 -22.15 5.67
C ILE A 116 16.22 -22.58 6.97
N PHE A 117 16.60 -23.86 7.09
CA PHE A 117 17.30 -24.33 8.28
C PHE A 117 18.69 -23.71 8.44
N GLY A 118 19.46 -23.58 7.34
CA GLY A 118 20.77 -22.95 7.36
C GLY A 118 20.71 -21.48 7.77
N LEU A 119 19.77 -20.74 7.21
CA LEU A 119 19.57 -19.33 7.55
C LEU A 119 19.03 -19.14 8.96
N SER A 120 18.14 -20.01 9.43
CA SER A 120 17.65 -19.98 10.81
C SER A 120 18.78 -20.24 11.81
N ALA A 121 19.67 -21.19 11.52
CA ALA A 121 20.87 -21.44 12.35
C ALA A 121 21.80 -20.22 12.36
N ALA A 122 22.00 -19.54 11.24
CA ALA A 122 22.78 -18.31 11.17
C ALA A 122 22.13 -17.17 12.00
N CYS A 123 20.80 -17.05 11.99
CA CYS A 123 20.08 -16.09 12.84
C CYS A 123 20.28 -16.37 14.34
N VAL A 124 20.21 -17.64 14.73
CA VAL A 124 20.47 -18.03 16.12
C VAL A 124 21.92 -17.70 16.51
N ALA A 125 22.88 -18.02 15.66
CA ALA A 125 24.29 -17.66 15.91
C ALA A 125 24.50 -16.15 16.02
N ALA A 126 23.85 -15.35 15.16
CA ALA A 126 23.87 -13.89 15.23
C ALA A 126 23.25 -13.37 16.53
N ALA A 127 22.13 -13.93 16.97
CA ALA A 127 21.50 -13.58 18.25
C ALA A 127 22.41 -13.89 19.45
N VAL A 128 23.05 -15.07 19.46
CA VAL A 128 24.04 -15.45 20.48
C VAL A 128 25.19 -14.43 20.51
N LEU A 129 25.73 -14.09 19.35
CA LEU A 129 26.80 -13.10 19.24
C LEU A 129 26.37 -11.73 19.74
N CYS A 130 25.18 -11.26 19.39
CA CYS A 130 24.64 -9.98 19.86
C CYS A 130 24.51 -9.94 21.38
N VAL A 131 23.93 -10.97 21.99
CA VAL A 131 23.78 -11.08 23.46
C VAL A 131 25.15 -11.19 24.15
N PHE A 132 26.06 -12.02 23.61
CA PHE A 132 27.42 -12.14 24.13
C PHE A 132 28.16 -10.79 24.11
N LEU A 133 28.12 -10.07 23.00
CA LEU A 133 28.74 -8.74 22.89
C LEU A 133 28.09 -7.75 23.86
N ALA A 134 26.76 -7.76 23.99
CA ALA A 134 26.05 -6.90 24.94
C ALA A 134 26.48 -7.12 26.38
N VAL A 135 26.63 -8.39 26.80
CA VAL A 135 27.10 -8.75 28.15
C VAL A 135 28.57 -8.39 28.35
N LYS A 136 29.43 -8.67 27.35
CA LYS A 136 30.87 -8.43 27.44
C LYS A 136 31.22 -6.93 27.41
N LEU A 137 30.58 -6.16 26.56
CA LEU A 137 30.89 -4.75 26.38
C LEU A 137 30.41 -3.88 27.54
N ASN A 138 29.39 -4.32 28.28
CA ASN A 138 28.81 -3.67 29.48
C ASN A 138 28.97 -2.14 29.48
N LYS A 139 28.45 -1.48 28.43
CA LYS A 139 28.56 -0.04 28.23
C LYS A 139 27.84 0.75 29.31
N SER A 140 28.36 1.95 29.61
CA SER A 140 27.76 2.81 30.63
C SER A 140 26.33 3.22 30.31
N LYS A 141 25.54 3.55 31.34
CA LYS A 141 24.19 4.11 31.19
C LYS A 141 24.15 5.33 30.26
N ARG A 142 25.23 6.17 30.31
CA ARG A 142 25.34 7.34 29.42
C ARG A 142 25.36 6.93 27.96
N PHE A 143 26.11 5.88 27.59
CA PHE A 143 26.15 5.36 26.23
C PHE A 143 24.77 4.90 25.76
N ALA A 144 24.04 4.16 26.59
CA ALA A 144 22.69 3.70 26.26
C ALA A 144 21.71 4.88 26.02
N VAL A 145 21.75 5.87 26.93
CA VAL A 145 20.91 7.08 26.80
C VAL A 145 21.28 7.87 25.54
N THR A 146 22.57 8.10 25.29
CA THR A 146 23.01 8.83 24.09
C THR A 146 22.57 8.14 22.80
N THR A 147 22.73 6.80 22.73
CA THR A 147 22.32 6.02 21.56
C THR A 147 20.80 6.06 21.36
N PHE A 148 20.04 6.00 22.46
CA PHE A 148 18.59 6.13 22.41
C PHE A 148 18.15 7.50 21.90
N VAL A 149 18.71 8.59 22.46
CA VAL A 149 18.40 9.96 22.04
C VAL A 149 18.77 10.17 20.56
N PHE A 150 19.94 9.70 20.15
CA PHE A 150 20.36 9.76 18.74
C PHE A 150 19.39 9.02 17.82
N SER A 151 19.01 7.80 18.18
CA SER A 151 18.05 7.00 17.40
C SER A 151 16.66 7.65 17.35
N LEU A 152 16.20 8.24 18.46
CA LEU A 152 14.92 8.94 18.51
C LEU A 152 14.94 10.19 17.60
N LEU A 153 16.01 10.97 17.66
CA LEU A 153 16.20 12.13 16.78
C LEU A 153 16.22 11.70 15.31
N LEU A 154 16.94 10.63 15.00
CA LEU A 154 17.00 10.10 13.64
C LEU A 154 15.62 9.61 13.18
N LEU A 155 14.83 8.98 14.05
CA LEU A 155 13.46 8.57 13.76
C LEU A 155 12.54 9.77 13.47
N ILE A 156 12.68 10.85 14.23
CA ILE A 156 11.94 12.10 14.01
C ILE A 156 12.33 12.72 12.66
N ILE A 157 13.62 12.80 12.36
CA ILE A 157 14.13 13.36 11.10
C ILE A 157 13.66 12.54 9.90
N THR A 158 13.76 11.21 9.97
CA THR A 158 13.35 10.33 8.86
C THR A 158 11.84 10.38 8.62
N ASN A 159 11.02 10.47 9.67
CA ASN A 159 9.58 10.71 9.54
C ASN A 159 9.26 12.11 8.99
N GLY A 160 10.04 13.12 9.38
CA GLY A 160 9.92 14.47 8.82
C GLY A 160 10.20 14.50 7.31
N ILE A 161 11.29 13.86 6.89
CA ILE A 161 11.64 13.72 5.47
C ILE A 161 10.53 12.97 4.73
N HIS A 162 10.04 11.85 5.28
CA HIS A 162 8.93 11.09 4.67
C HIS A 162 7.68 11.95 4.51
N GLY A 163 7.22 12.61 5.57
CA GLY A 163 6.02 13.43 5.54
C GLY A 163 6.11 14.59 4.56
N PHE A 164 7.28 15.21 4.43
CA PHE A 164 7.53 16.23 3.42
C PHE A 164 7.61 15.64 2.00
N ALA A 165 8.31 14.51 1.81
CA ALA A 165 8.42 13.81 0.54
C ALA A 165 7.04 13.32 0.06
N PHE A 166 6.21 12.81 0.97
CA PHE A 166 4.84 12.42 0.69
C PHE A 166 3.98 13.61 0.24
N ALA A 167 4.10 14.74 0.92
CA ALA A 167 3.36 15.96 0.57
C ALA A 167 3.84 16.62 -0.74
N THR A 168 5.10 16.40 -1.13
CA THR A 168 5.70 16.95 -2.36
C THR A 168 5.88 15.89 -3.47
N HIS A 169 5.26 14.70 -3.31
CA HIS A 169 5.25 13.60 -4.31
C HIS A 169 6.64 13.10 -4.75
N LYS A 170 7.63 13.17 -3.84
CA LYS A 170 8.96 12.61 -4.08
C LYS A 170 8.95 11.09 -3.87
N GLN A 171 8.53 10.37 -4.91
CA GLN A 171 8.25 8.93 -4.89
C GLN A 171 9.42 8.10 -4.33
N ASN A 172 10.67 8.39 -4.71
CA ASN A 172 11.85 7.66 -4.27
C ASN A 172 12.03 7.60 -2.74
N TYR A 173 11.51 8.59 -1.99
CA TYR A 173 11.55 8.59 -0.53
C TYR A 173 10.32 7.93 0.10
N VAL A 174 9.18 7.99 -0.59
CA VAL A 174 7.94 7.35 -0.13
C VAL A 174 8.05 5.84 -0.25
N GLU A 175 8.54 5.33 -1.36
CA GLU A 175 8.75 3.90 -1.61
C GLU A 175 9.66 3.23 -0.58
N VAL A 176 10.72 3.93 -0.13
CA VAL A 176 11.62 3.45 0.93
C VAL A 176 10.85 3.00 2.18
N SER A 177 9.82 3.75 2.56
CA SER A 177 9.06 3.46 3.77
C SER A 177 8.11 2.27 3.60
N GLU A 178 7.69 1.96 2.40
CA GLU A 178 6.83 0.81 2.10
C GLU A 178 7.62 -0.50 2.04
N MET A 179 8.93 -0.44 1.84
CA MET A 179 9.83 -1.60 1.79
C MET A 179 10.17 -2.19 3.16
N LEU A 180 9.94 -1.47 4.24
CA LEU A 180 10.37 -1.89 5.58
C LEU A 180 9.19 -2.40 6.40
N PRO A 181 9.22 -3.64 6.90
CA PRO A 181 8.16 -4.19 7.73
C PRO A 181 7.97 -3.36 9.00
N LEU A 182 6.72 -3.25 9.44
CA LEU A 182 6.30 -2.44 10.60
C LEU A 182 6.53 -0.93 10.45
N ASN A 183 7.05 -0.47 9.34
CA ASN A 183 7.20 0.96 9.08
C ASN A 183 5.86 1.57 8.62
N LYS A 184 5.29 2.40 9.46
CA LYS A 184 4.10 3.21 9.15
C LYS A 184 4.43 4.66 9.43
N PRO A 185 5.15 5.32 8.51
CA PRO A 185 5.58 6.68 8.72
C PRO A 185 4.41 7.66 8.76
N LEU A 186 4.61 8.75 9.48
CA LEU A 186 3.60 9.78 9.62
C LEU A 186 3.50 10.62 8.34
N THR A 187 2.28 10.95 7.96
CA THR A 187 1.98 11.89 6.88
C THR A 187 1.40 13.16 7.48
N PHE A 188 1.96 14.33 7.17
CA PHE A 188 1.50 15.60 7.74
C PHE A 188 1.09 16.62 6.69
N SER A 189 0.63 16.21 5.54
CA SER A 189 0.23 17.13 4.45
C SER A 189 -0.71 18.23 4.91
N LYS A 190 -1.71 17.88 5.75
CA LYS A 190 -2.63 18.86 6.33
C LYS A 190 -1.93 19.86 7.29
N LEU A 191 -0.95 19.39 8.06
CA LEU A 191 -0.18 20.22 8.97
C LEU A 191 0.73 21.18 8.20
N LEU A 192 1.42 20.70 7.16
CA LEU A 192 2.29 21.52 6.30
C LEU A 192 1.50 22.63 5.59
N ILE A 193 0.27 22.35 5.16
CA ILE A 193 -0.63 23.38 4.61
C ILE A 193 -1.05 24.37 5.70
N LYS A 194 -1.45 23.88 6.88
CA LYS A 194 -1.92 24.73 7.97
C LYS A 194 -0.83 25.67 8.50
N THR A 195 0.41 25.21 8.52
CA THR A 195 1.57 26.01 8.95
C THR A 195 2.11 26.94 7.86
N GLY A 196 1.56 26.88 6.64
CA GLY A 196 2.01 27.72 5.51
C GLY A 196 3.36 27.30 4.91
N ILE A 197 3.90 26.14 5.30
CA ILE A 197 5.15 25.59 4.72
C ILE A 197 4.91 25.17 3.28
N LEU A 198 3.74 24.59 3.00
CA LEU A 198 3.30 24.21 1.65
C LEU A 198 1.92 24.81 1.39
N THR A 199 1.70 25.16 0.13
CA THR A 199 0.36 25.57 -0.33
C THR A 199 -0.49 24.34 -0.67
N LYS A 200 -1.81 24.52 -0.75
CA LYS A 200 -2.71 23.44 -1.21
C LYS A 200 -2.35 22.99 -2.62
N GLU A 201 -1.94 23.93 -3.46
CA GLU A 201 -1.54 23.68 -4.84
C GLU A 201 -0.28 22.80 -4.89
N GLU A 202 0.71 23.06 -4.06
CA GLU A 202 1.96 22.27 -4.01
C GLU A 202 1.71 20.83 -3.52
N VAL A 203 0.80 20.64 -2.57
CA VAL A 203 0.48 19.30 -2.04
C VAL A 203 -0.41 18.50 -2.98
N TYR A 204 -1.26 19.16 -3.75
CA TYR A 204 -2.21 18.50 -4.64
C TYR A 204 -1.87 18.66 -6.13
N SER A 205 -0.77 19.35 -6.47
CA SER A 205 -0.26 19.41 -7.83
C SER A 205 0.82 18.36 -8.05
N THR A 206 0.59 17.46 -8.99
CA THR A 206 1.68 16.66 -9.54
C THR A 206 2.43 17.57 -10.50
N GLU A 207 3.61 18.06 -10.14
CA GLU A 207 4.50 18.68 -11.10
C GLU A 207 5.00 17.60 -12.06
N LEU A 208 4.35 17.51 -13.22
CA LEU A 208 5.05 17.01 -14.40
C LEU A 208 6.12 18.03 -14.75
N PRO A 209 7.33 17.62 -15.16
CA PRO A 209 8.37 18.56 -15.59
C PRO A 209 7.86 19.38 -16.74
N GLY A 210 7.55 20.63 -16.51
CA GLY A 210 7.08 21.58 -17.52
C GLY A 210 5.88 22.41 -17.11
N ASN A 211 6.16 23.51 -16.46
CA ASN A 211 5.36 24.74 -16.38
C ASN A 211 4.22 24.91 -15.38
N GLY A 212 4.52 25.76 -14.41
CA GLY A 212 3.71 26.98 -14.17
C GLY A 212 2.52 26.85 -13.26
N LYS A 213 2.66 27.50 -12.12
CA LYS A 213 1.64 27.89 -11.14
C LYS A 213 0.22 27.96 -11.73
N ASN A 214 -0.72 27.23 -11.09
CA ASN A 214 -2.18 27.45 -11.20
C ASN A 214 -2.86 27.32 -12.57
N LYS A 215 -2.44 26.44 -13.46
CA LYS A 215 -3.26 26.19 -14.65
C LYS A 215 -4.23 25.03 -14.40
N LYS A 216 -5.52 25.33 -14.62
CA LYS A 216 -6.59 24.33 -14.76
C LYS A 216 -6.09 23.21 -15.68
N MET A 217 -6.37 21.97 -15.34
CA MET A 217 -6.01 20.86 -16.21
C MET A 217 -6.69 21.03 -17.56
N ASN A 218 -5.89 21.11 -18.64
CA ASN A 218 -6.44 21.22 -20.00
C ASN A 218 -6.72 19.79 -20.51
N TYR A 219 -7.87 19.27 -20.13
CA TYR A 219 -8.30 17.90 -20.47
C TYR A 219 -9.83 17.88 -20.59
N PRO A 220 -10.34 17.38 -21.71
CA PRO A 220 -9.61 17.00 -22.93
C PRO A 220 -9.01 18.22 -23.63
N LEU A 221 -7.95 18.00 -24.44
CA LEU A 221 -7.34 19.09 -25.22
C LEU A 221 -8.31 19.69 -26.23
N HIS A 222 -9.18 18.87 -26.79
CA HIS A 222 -10.23 19.26 -27.72
C HIS A 222 -11.58 18.70 -27.27
N PRO A 223 -12.70 19.37 -27.52
CA PRO A 223 -14.02 18.84 -27.22
C PRO A 223 -14.24 17.49 -27.90
N LEU A 224 -14.90 16.58 -27.20
CA LEU A 224 -15.29 15.30 -27.80
C LEU A 224 -16.34 15.52 -28.87
N VAL A 225 -16.07 15.00 -30.06
CA VAL A 225 -17.04 14.95 -31.15
C VAL A 225 -17.51 13.51 -31.31
N CYS A 226 -18.64 13.18 -30.67
CA CYS A 226 -19.23 11.87 -30.77
C CYS A 226 -20.23 11.83 -31.93
N LYS A 227 -20.10 10.84 -32.83
CA LYS A 227 -21.13 10.60 -33.84
C LYS A 227 -22.41 10.12 -33.14
N LYS A 228 -23.57 10.67 -33.58
CA LYS A 228 -24.88 10.31 -33.02
C LYS A 228 -25.38 8.90 -33.39
N ASN A 229 -24.73 8.23 -34.33
CA ASN A 229 -25.20 6.98 -34.93
C ASN A 229 -24.60 5.79 -34.21
N GLY A 230 -25.07 5.47 -33.03
CA GLY A 230 -24.75 4.24 -32.32
C GLY A 230 -25.96 3.77 -31.53
N GLU A 231 -26.09 2.48 -31.37
CA GLU A 231 -27.08 1.91 -30.46
C GLU A 231 -26.74 2.31 -29.02
N ASP A 232 -27.74 2.64 -28.22
CA ASP A 232 -27.58 2.94 -26.82
C ASP A 232 -27.53 1.64 -26.02
N PHE A 233 -26.35 1.24 -25.57
CA PHE A 233 -26.15 0.07 -24.70
C PHE A 233 -26.15 0.50 -23.24
N ASN A 234 -26.58 -0.39 -22.36
CA ASN A 234 -26.25 -0.29 -20.95
C ASN A 234 -24.78 -0.67 -20.75
N ILE A 235 -24.04 0.08 -19.95
CA ILE A 235 -22.63 -0.16 -19.69
C ILE A 235 -22.48 -0.49 -18.20
N LEU A 236 -21.99 -1.69 -17.91
CA LEU A 236 -21.68 -2.15 -16.55
C LEU A 236 -20.18 -2.39 -16.46
N PHE A 237 -19.52 -1.66 -15.55
CA PHE A 237 -18.16 -1.97 -15.10
C PHE A 237 -18.24 -2.72 -13.77
N LEU A 238 -17.80 -3.96 -13.76
CA LEU A 238 -17.67 -4.77 -12.56
C LEU A 238 -16.19 -4.89 -12.22
N PHE A 239 -15.78 -4.31 -11.10
CA PHE A 239 -14.40 -4.35 -10.63
C PHE A 239 -14.27 -5.31 -9.46
N VAL A 240 -13.20 -6.08 -9.46
CA VAL A 240 -12.76 -6.86 -8.30
C VAL A 240 -11.36 -6.38 -7.96
N ASP A 241 -11.22 -5.74 -6.81
CA ASP A 241 -9.92 -5.19 -6.38
C ASP A 241 -8.95 -6.31 -6.03
N SER A 242 -7.67 -6.10 -6.35
CA SER A 242 -6.58 -7.05 -6.08
C SER A 242 -6.76 -8.45 -6.71
N LEU A 243 -7.61 -8.59 -7.74
CA LEU A 243 -7.81 -9.86 -8.43
C LEU A 243 -6.59 -10.24 -9.28
N ARG A 244 -6.09 -11.44 -9.08
CA ARG A 244 -5.03 -12.02 -9.91
C ARG A 244 -5.63 -12.52 -11.24
N ALA A 245 -4.89 -12.34 -12.34
CA ALA A 245 -5.34 -12.72 -13.67
C ALA A 245 -5.61 -14.24 -13.84
N ASP A 246 -4.89 -15.07 -13.09
CA ASP A 246 -5.05 -16.53 -13.09
C ASP A 246 -6.27 -17.02 -12.30
N MET A 247 -6.95 -16.15 -11.56
CA MET A 247 -8.20 -16.51 -10.87
C MET A 247 -9.43 -16.59 -11.78
N LEU A 248 -9.33 -16.12 -13.03
CA LEU A 248 -10.42 -16.33 -14.01
C LEU A 248 -10.42 -17.77 -14.48
N ASP A 249 -10.87 -18.65 -13.61
CA ASP A 249 -10.94 -20.09 -13.79
C ASP A 249 -12.29 -20.64 -13.34
N LYS A 250 -12.68 -21.79 -13.88
CA LYS A 250 -13.96 -22.45 -13.56
C LYS A 250 -14.08 -22.83 -12.09
N GLU A 251 -12.97 -23.14 -11.43
CA GLU A 251 -12.95 -23.53 -10.01
C GLU A 251 -13.17 -22.32 -9.09
N TYR A 252 -12.50 -21.19 -9.38
CA TYR A 252 -12.48 -20.02 -8.50
C TYR A 252 -13.57 -19.00 -8.82
N MET A 253 -13.86 -18.80 -10.11
CA MET A 253 -14.85 -17.81 -10.59
C MET A 253 -15.78 -18.40 -11.62
N PRO A 254 -16.60 -19.43 -11.28
CA PRO A 254 -17.36 -20.20 -12.24
C PRO A 254 -18.30 -19.35 -13.10
N ASN A 255 -19.01 -18.41 -12.52
CA ASN A 255 -19.97 -17.56 -13.24
C ASN A 255 -19.25 -16.60 -14.19
N THR A 256 -18.17 -15.94 -13.73
CA THR A 256 -17.37 -15.02 -14.56
C THR A 256 -16.66 -15.78 -15.67
N TYR A 257 -16.20 -17.00 -15.40
CA TYR A 257 -15.60 -17.88 -16.38
C TYR A 257 -16.60 -18.27 -17.50
N GLU A 258 -17.85 -18.60 -17.16
CA GLU A 258 -18.88 -18.88 -18.18
C GLU A 258 -19.18 -17.63 -19.04
N ILE A 259 -19.34 -16.47 -18.43
CA ILE A 259 -19.51 -15.19 -19.16
C ILE A 259 -18.33 -14.90 -20.08
N SER A 260 -17.11 -15.21 -19.64
CA SER A 260 -15.90 -14.95 -20.42
C SER A 260 -15.83 -15.72 -21.73
N LYS A 261 -16.54 -16.83 -21.85
CA LYS A 261 -16.62 -17.62 -23.10
C LYS A 261 -17.43 -16.92 -24.20
N GLU A 262 -18.35 -16.05 -23.80
CA GLU A 262 -19.20 -15.27 -24.72
C GLU A 262 -18.62 -13.90 -25.03
N GLY A 263 -17.55 -13.50 -24.34
CA GLY A 263 -16.91 -12.20 -24.43
C GLY A 263 -15.47 -12.22 -24.97
N ILE A 264 -14.78 -11.11 -24.75
CA ILE A 264 -13.37 -10.95 -25.11
C ILE A 264 -12.53 -10.94 -23.81
N VAL A 265 -11.55 -11.83 -23.74
CA VAL A 265 -10.60 -11.90 -22.63
C VAL A 265 -9.26 -11.31 -23.06
N PHE A 266 -8.84 -10.23 -22.43
CA PHE A 266 -7.53 -9.60 -22.64
C PHE A 266 -6.50 -10.26 -21.72
N LYS A 267 -5.61 -11.08 -22.28
CA LYS A 267 -4.60 -11.83 -21.50
C LYS A 267 -3.36 -11.01 -21.16
N ASP A 268 -3.03 -10.04 -22.00
CA ASP A 268 -1.83 -9.20 -21.88
C ASP A 268 -2.19 -7.76 -21.49
N HIS A 269 -3.24 -7.59 -20.68
CA HIS A 269 -3.65 -6.29 -20.19
C HIS A 269 -2.78 -5.84 -19.01
N ILE A 270 -2.27 -4.62 -19.07
CA ILE A 270 -1.46 -4.00 -18.02
C ILE A 270 -2.27 -2.89 -17.37
N SER A 271 -2.32 -2.89 -16.05
CA SER A 271 -2.97 -1.82 -15.28
C SER A 271 -2.24 -0.48 -15.48
N GLY A 272 -3.00 0.61 -15.51
CA GLY A 272 -2.43 1.97 -15.56
C GLY A 272 -1.76 2.43 -14.26
N GLY A 273 -1.70 1.57 -13.23
CA GLY A 273 -1.02 1.85 -11.97
C GLY A 273 -1.04 0.66 -11.03
N ILE A 274 -0.20 0.72 -10.00
CA ILE A 274 0.02 -0.35 -9.01
C ILE A 274 -0.97 -0.31 -7.82
N ASN A 275 -1.89 0.62 -7.82
CA ASN A 275 -2.91 0.75 -6.78
C ASN A 275 -4.27 1.08 -7.41
N THR A 276 -5.34 0.84 -6.65
CA THR A 276 -6.74 1.05 -7.04
C THR A 276 -6.99 2.46 -7.60
N ARG A 277 -6.43 3.48 -6.94
CA ARG A 277 -6.56 4.90 -7.32
C ARG A 277 -6.10 5.15 -8.76
N HIS A 278 -4.88 4.72 -9.08
CA HIS A 278 -4.28 4.96 -10.39
C HIS A 278 -4.85 4.05 -11.48
N GLY A 279 -5.13 2.78 -11.14
CA GLY A 279 -5.72 1.83 -12.09
C GLY A 279 -7.10 2.27 -12.58
N ILE A 280 -8.00 2.60 -11.67
CA ILE A 280 -9.35 3.08 -11.99
C ILE A 280 -9.29 4.44 -12.68
N PHE A 281 -8.45 5.37 -12.21
CA PHE A 281 -8.28 6.67 -12.86
C PHE A 281 -7.88 6.54 -14.32
N THR A 282 -6.88 5.72 -14.61
CA THR A 282 -6.41 5.50 -15.99
C THR A 282 -7.49 4.91 -16.87
N LEU A 283 -8.26 3.95 -16.36
CA LEU A 283 -9.35 3.32 -17.10
C LEU A 283 -10.43 4.34 -17.52
N PHE A 284 -10.79 5.25 -16.62
CA PHE A 284 -11.85 6.24 -16.86
C PHE A 284 -11.40 7.47 -17.61
N THR A 285 -10.12 7.83 -17.55
CA THR A 285 -9.61 9.06 -18.14
C THR A 285 -8.74 8.83 -19.38
N GLY A 286 -8.16 7.64 -19.53
CA GLY A 286 -7.13 7.38 -20.54
C GLY A 286 -5.80 8.07 -20.23
N LEU A 287 -5.63 8.64 -19.04
CA LEU A 287 -4.41 9.32 -18.61
C LEU A 287 -3.60 8.44 -17.65
N PRO A 288 -2.27 8.55 -17.66
CA PRO A 288 -1.43 7.90 -16.65
C PRO A 288 -1.85 8.28 -15.22
N GLY A 289 -1.71 7.34 -14.27
CA GLY A 289 -2.06 7.56 -12.86
C GLY A 289 -1.35 8.75 -12.20
N SER A 290 -0.19 9.17 -12.72
CA SER A 290 0.54 10.37 -12.28
C SER A 290 -0.25 11.68 -12.39
N TYR A 291 -1.30 11.72 -13.24
CA TYR A 291 -2.19 12.88 -13.36
C TYR A 291 -3.27 12.95 -12.26
N TRP A 292 -3.39 11.93 -11.41
CA TRP A 292 -4.41 11.87 -10.37
C TRP A 292 -4.50 13.13 -9.52
N PHE A 293 -3.38 13.55 -8.93
CA PHE A 293 -3.38 14.71 -8.03
C PHE A 293 -3.70 16.01 -8.74
N LYS A 294 -3.33 16.12 -10.02
CA LYS A 294 -3.71 17.28 -10.84
C LYS A 294 -5.21 17.29 -11.09
N ALA A 295 -5.79 16.16 -11.46
CA ALA A 295 -7.23 16.02 -11.63
C ALA A 295 -7.99 16.31 -10.32
N LEU A 296 -7.49 15.81 -9.18
CA LEU A 296 -8.05 16.05 -7.85
C LEU A 296 -8.02 17.53 -7.48
N SER A 297 -6.88 18.20 -7.66
CA SER A 297 -6.72 19.63 -7.32
C SER A 297 -7.61 20.54 -8.15
N THR A 298 -7.88 20.16 -9.40
CA THR A 298 -8.71 20.94 -10.34
C THR A 298 -10.14 20.44 -10.43
N LYS A 299 -10.48 19.34 -9.71
CA LYS A 299 -11.76 18.64 -9.78
C LYS A 299 -12.16 18.33 -11.22
N THR A 300 -11.20 17.83 -12.01
CA THR A 300 -11.41 17.52 -13.42
C THR A 300 -12.07 16.15 -13.54
N PRO A 301 -13.31 16.06 -14.06
CA PRO A 301 -14.00 14.79 -14.21
C PRO A 301 -13.44 13.95 -15.37
N SER A 302 -13.76 12.67 -15.35
CA SER A 302 -13.44 11.74 -16.44
C SER A 302 -14.14 12.17 -17.74
N ILE A 303 -13.41 12.08 -18.85
CA ILE A 303 -13.96 12.32 -20.18
C ILE A 303 -15.03 11.29 -20.55
N LEU A 304 -14.86 10.04 -20.11
CA LEU A 304 -15.84 8.97 -20.33
C LEU A 304 -17.17 9.31 -19.65
N VAL A 305 -17.13 9.69 -18.37
CA VAL A 305 -18.32 10.07 -17.60
C VAL A 305 -19.01 11.27 -18.23
N GLN A 306 -18.25 12.31 -18.59
CA GLN A 306 -18.81 13.50 -19.27
C GLN A 306 -19.49 13.15 -20.59
N ALA A 307 -18.85 12.32 -21.42
CA ALA A 307 -19.40 11.90 -22.72
C ALA A 307 -20.71 11.12 -22.55
N LEU A 308 -20.82 10.28 -21.55
CA LEU A 308 -22.02 9.51 -21.26
C LEU A 308 -23.15 10.42 -20.71
N GLU A 309 -22.85 11.33 -19.79
CA GLU A 309 -23.82 12.32 -19.30
C GLU A 309 -24.36 13.19 -20.44
N GLN A 310 -23.50 13.67 -21.37
CA GLN A 310 -23.93 14.41 -22.55
C GLN A 310 -24.86 13.62 -23.48
N ARG A 311 -24.78 12.29 -23.45
CA ARG A 311 -25.66 11.38 -24.18
C ARG A 311 -26.92 10.97 -23.40
N GLY A 312 -27.12 11.54 -22.22
CA GLY A 312 -28.27 11.29 -21.38
C GLY A 312 -28.20 9.99 -20.57
N TYR A 313 -27.01 9.43 -20.36
CA TYR A 313 -26.82 8.30 -19.47
C TYR A 313 -27.01 8.70 -18.01
N SER A 314 -27.67 7.88 -17.24
CA SER A 314 -27.67 7.95 -15.79
C SER A 314 -26.39 7.28 -15.27
N ILE A 315 -25.65 7.99 -14.41
CA ILE A 315 -24.40 7.49 -13.83
C ILE A 315 -24.68 6.96 -12.43
N GLY A 316 -24.27 5.74 -12.15
CA GLY A 316 -24.34 5.12 -10.82
C GLY A 316 -23.00 4.51 -10.44
N ALA A 317 -22.59 4.69 -9.18
CA ALA A 317 -21.39 4.05 -8.64
C ALA A 317 -21.75 3.38 -7.30
N PHE A 318 -21.48 2.08 -7.23
CA PHE A 318 -21.82 1.24 -6.09
C PHE A 318 -20.56 0.48 -5.66
N THR A 319 -20.05 0.78 -4.50
CA THR A 319 -18.77 0.23 -4.02
C THR A 319 -18.82 -0.04 -2.53
N GLY A 320 -18.30 -1.17 -2.11
CA GLY A 320 -18.17 -1.54 -0.71
C GLY A 320 -17.21 -0.62 0.06
N ALA A 321 -16.13 -0.18 -0.59
CA ALA A 321 -15.12 0.68 0.01
C ALA A 321 -15.52 2.17 0.12
N GLY A 322 -16.51 2.63 -0.67
CA GLY A 322 -16.89 4.03 -0.77
C GLY A 322 -16.10 4.82 -1.84
N LEU A 323 -16.53 6.07 -2.09
CA LEU A 323 -15.99 6.92 -3.15
C LEU A 323 -15.19 8.12 -2.64
N THR A 324 -15.05 8.26 -1.33
CA THR A 324 -14.37 9.41 -0.71
C THR A 324 -12.90 9.14 -0.42
N MET A 325 -12.49 7.86 -0.40
CA MET A 325 -11.11 7.46 -0.23
C MET A 325 -10.87 6.10 -0.93
N PRO A 326 -10.24 6.12 -2.12
CA PRO A 326 -9.72 7.28 -2.88
C PRO A 326 -10.83 8.26 -3.28
N GLU A 327 -10.44 9.53 -3.53
CA GLU A 327 -11.35 10.65 -3.77
C GLU A 327 -11.98 10.59 -5.20
N PHE A 328 -12.62 9.48 -5.55
CA PHE A 328 -13.25 9.28 -6.85
C PHE A 328 -14.41 10.22 -7.11
N ASN A 329 -15.12 10.61 -6.05
CA ASN A 329 -16.17 11.63 -6.10
C ASN A 329 -15.69 13.04 -6.46
N GLN A 330 -14.38 13.30 -6.33
CA GLN A 330 -13.76 14.58 -6.65
C GLN A 330 -12.87 14.52 -7.90
N THR A 331 -12.72 13.33 -8.49
CA THR A 331 -11.93 13.09 -9.69
C THR A 331 -12.82 12.54 -10.80
N ILE A 332 -12.81 11.22 -11.03
CA ILE A 332 -13.53 10.60 -12.16
C ILE A 332 -15.03 10.90 -12.18
N PHE A 333 -15.67 11.02 -11.03
CA PHE A 333 -17.09 11.37 -10.88
C PHE A 333 -17.32 12.81 -10.43
N ALA A 334 -16.34 13.69 -10.59
CA ALA A 334 -16.50 15.09 -10.21
C ALA A 334 -17.65 15.73 -11.00
N GLY A 335 -18.62 16.29 -10.29
CA GLY A 335 -19.82 16.90 -10.89
C GLY A 335 -21.03 15.98 -11.07
N VAL A 336 -20.87 14.68 -10.95
CA VAL A 336 -21.99 13.72 -10.98
C VAL A 336 -22.85 13.91 -9.72
N LYS A 337 -24.16 14.07 -9.90
CA LYS A 337 -25.11 14.27 -8.82
C LYS A 337 -25.57 12.91 -8.25
N ASP A 338 -25.99 12.93 -6.99
CA ASP A 338 -26.63 11.81 -6.31
C ASP A 338 -25.78 10.52 -6.26
N LEU A 339 -24.46 10.67 -6.18
CA LEU A 339 -23.55 9.53 -5.99
C LEU A 339 -23.69 8.91 -4.60
N ARG A 340 -23.73 7.59 -4.57
CA ARG A 340 -23.64 6.82 -3.34
C ARG A 340 -22.19 6.84 -2.82
N LEU A 341 -21.94 7.57 -1.74
CA LEU A 341 -20.57 7.80 -1.26
C LEU A 341 -20.02 6.73 -0.34
N SER A 342 -20.86 5.92 0.30
CA SER A 342 -20.45 4.89 1.25
C SER A 342 -21.44 3.74 1.32
N SER A 343 -20.97 2.59 1.78
CA SER A 343 -21.75 1.38 2.06
C SER A 343 -21.97 1.19 3.54
N LYS A 344 -23.10 0.55 3.91
CA LYS A 344 -23.42 0.16 5.27
C LYS A 344 -22.93 -1.26 5.53
N GLY A 345 -22.36 -1.53 6.70
CA GLY A 345 -21.92 -2.84 7.11
C GLY A 345 -20.71 -2.78 8.04
N ASN A 346 -20.60 -3.78 8.92
CA ASN A 346 -19.54 -3.89 9.92
C ASN A 346 -18.26 -4.53 9.37
N ASN A 347 -18.37 -5.26 8.27
CA ASN A 347 -17.27 -5.94 7.60
C ASN A 347 -17.34 -5.72 6.07
N VAL A 348 -16.32 -6.19 5.34
CA VAL A 348 -16.20 -6.01 3.89
C VAL A 348 -17.38 -6.66 3.17
N ILE A 349 -17.70 -7.90 3.52
CA ILE A 349 -18.78 -8.68 2.86
C ILE A 349 -20.14 -7.98 3.01
N GLU A 350 -20.47 -7.50 4.20
CA GLU A 350 -21.72 -6.78 4.43
C GLU A 350 -21.80 -5.51 3.58
N ARG A 351 -20.70 -4.79 3.43
CA ARG A 351 -20.64 -3.56 2.61
C ARG A 351 -20.79 -3.85 1.13
N ASP A 352 -20.19 -4.94 0.64
CA ASP A 352 -20.33 -5.36 -0.75
C ASP A 352 -21.77 -5.80 -1.05
N LEU A 353 -22.39 -6.57 -0.16
CA LEU A 353 -23.81 -6.96 -0.28
C LEU A 353 -24.74 -5.75 -0.22
N ASP A 354 -24.45 -4.73 0.58
CA ASP A 354 -25.18 -3.47 0.65
C ASP A 354 -25.06 -2.71 -0.69
N ALA A 355 -23.85 -2.67 -1.27
CA ALA A 355 -23.61 -2.06 -2.57
C ALA A 355 -24.39 -2.76 -3.69
N ILE A 356 -24.39 -4.09 -3.71
CA ILE A 356 -25.11 -4.90 -4.70
C ILE A 356 -26.62 -4.68 -4.59
N ARG A 357 -27.19 -4.72 -3.39
CA ARG A 357 -28.64 -4.47 -3.18
C ARG A 357 -29.07 -3.09 -3.63
N ASP A 358 -28.28 -2.07 -3.32
CA ASP A 358 -28.56 -0.70 -3.75
C ASP A 358 -28.43 -0.57 -5.29
N PHE A 359 -27.49 -1.29 -5.91
CA PHE A 359 -27.37 -1.36 -7.36
C PHE A 359 -28.62 -2.00 -7.99
N GLU A 360 -29.06 -3.16 -7.50
CA GLU A 360 -30.23 -3.88 -8.02
C GLU A 360 -31.47 -2.96 -7.96
N LYS A 361 -31.72 -2.35 -6.80
CA LYS A 361 -32.81 -1.40 -6.62
C LYS A 361 -32.73 -0.21 -7.59
N TRP A 362 -31.57 0.40 -7.71
CA TRP A 362 -31.36 1.51 -8.62
C TRP A 362 -31.55 1.10 -10.08
N ALA A 363 -31.11 -0.09 -10.47
CA ALA A 363 -31.27 -0.62 -11.81
C ALA A 363 -32.77 -0.91 -12.16
N GLU A 364 -33.56 -1.36 -11.18
CA GLU A 364 -35.00 -1.57 -11.33
C GLU A 364 -35.77 -0.24 -11.42
N GLU A 365 -35.44 0.73 -10.60
CA GLU A 365 -36.09 2.06 -10.57
C GLU A 365 -35.80 2.86 -11.85
N LYS A 366 -34.59 2.75 -12.38
CA LYS A 366 -34.14 3.47 -13.57
C LYS A 366 -34.43 2.68 -14.84
N LYS A 367 -35.66 2.55 -15.25
CA LYS A 367 -36.07 1.98 -16.56
C LYS A 367 -35.62 2.82 -17.78
N ILE A 368 -34.43 3.46 -17.70
CA ILE A 368 -33.95 4.40 -18.70
C ILE A 368 -33.08 3.65 -19.72
N LYS A 369 -33.28 3.95 -20.99
CA LYS A 369 -32.45 3.49 -22.09
C LYS A 369 -31.07 4.14 -21.99
N GLY A 370 -30.01 3.35 -21.96
CA GLY A 370 -28.63 3.83 -21.81
C GLY A 370 -28.26 4.13 -20.35
N ARG A 371 -27.60 3.22 -19.67
CA ARG A 371 -27.14 3.35 -18.30
C ARG A 371 -25.64 3.08 -18.23
N PHE A 372 -24.96 3.84 -17.38
CA PHE A 372 -23.56 3.60 -17.07
C PHE A 372 -23.45 3.27 -15.58
N LEU A 373 -22.79 2.18 -15.25
CA LEU A 373 -22.69 1.66 -13.91
C LEU A 373 -21.28 1.29 -13.57
N VAL A 374 -20.84 1.62 -12.38
CA VAL A 374 -19.58 1.14 -11.81
C VAL A 374 -19.88 0.42 -10.52
N LEU A 375 -19.46 -0.82 -10.43
CA LEU A 375 -19.51 -1.61 -9.22
C LEU A 375 -18.09 -2.00 -8.86
N SER A 376 -17.64 -1.62 -7.67
CA SER A 376 -16.32 -1.96 -7.16
C SER A 376 -16.48 -2.52 -5.76
N SER A 377 -15.93 -3.66 -5.51
CA SER A 377 -15.87 -4.28 -4.18
C SER A 377 -14.49 -4.11 -3.54
#